data_c081786d74c7e8cccc8436bba41e5e51
#
_entry.id   c081786d74c7e8cccc8436bba41e5e51
#
_cell.length_a   1.000
_cell.length_b   1.000
_cell.length_c   1.000
_cell.angle_alpha   90.00
_cell.angle_beta   90.00
_cell.angle_gamma   90.00
#
_symmetry.space_group_name_H-M   'P 1'
#
loop_
_entity.id
_entity.type
_entity.pdbx_description
1 polymer ?
#
loop_
_entity_poly.entity_id
_entity_poly.type
_entity_poly.pdbx_seq_one_letter_code
_entity_poly.pdbx_strand_id
1 'polypeptide(L)'
;MENNVLQQLKENIAKVMIGNERTIELVLTCLVAKGHILLEDVPGTGKTVMAKSLAKSVEAEFGRIQFTPDLLPSDVTGLNYFDAKSGEFVFSKGPAFCNILLADEINRATPKTQSSLLECMAERQITVDGVTRPLEEPFLVIATQNPLETLGTFPLPEAQMDRFLMKLSMEALSPAEETQMIARFLTEEPLAELSSVCPKEEIRALQEACKEVYLHPELVQYLVRIVQETRVNSKIASGVSPRGTLAFLRAVQGHALVQGRNYVVPEDFKTVAVPVLAHRLTMQISADDGRAAESVIEEILNRIDLPTENWSGR
;
A
#
# COMPACT_ATOMS: atom_id res chain seq x y z
N MET A 1 -2.20 -4.04 -25.03
CA MET A 1 -2.75 -2.69 -24.73
C MET A 1 -2.59 -2.35 -23.24
N GLU A 2 -2.78 -3.30 -22.32
CA GLU A 2 -2.68 -3.10 -20.86
C GLU A 2 -1.28 -2.69 -20.36
N ASN A 3 -0.23 -3.15 -21.01
CA ASN A 3 1.17 -2.83 -20.64
C ASN A 3 1.55 -1.34 -20.79
N ASN A 4 0.80 -0.56 -21.56
CA ASN A 4 1.12 0.84 -21.79
C ASN A 4 0.62 1.75 -20.64
N VAL A 5 -0.50 1.40 -20.02
CA VAL A 5 -1.15 2.25 -19.00
C VAL A 5 -0.35 2.32 -17.71
N LEU A 6 0.11 1.20 -17.17
CA LEU A 6 0.92 1.17 -15.95
C LEU A 6 2.26 1.89 -16.13
N GLN A 7 2.88 1.74 -17.32
CA GLN A 7 4.07 2.48 -17.65
C GLN A 7 3.80 3.99 -17.76
N GLN A 8 2.69 4.39 -18.39
CA GLN A 8 2.27 5.80 -18.46
C GLN A 8 2.00 6.38 -17.07
N LEU A 9 1.36 5.61 -16.17
CA LEU A 9 1.14 6.01 -14.78
C LEU A 9 2.46 6.22 -14.04
N LYS A 10 3.40 5.27 -14.17
CA LYS A 10 4.74 5.36 -13.58
C LYS A 10 5.45 6.63 -14.05
N GLU A 11 5.50 6.87 -15.36
CA GLU A 11 6.12 8.05 -15.96
C GLU A 11 5.42 9.35 -15.54
N ASN A 12 4.09 9.34 -15.47
CA ASN A 12 3.33 10.51 -15.07
C ASN A 12 3.60 10.90 -13.62
N ILE A 13 3.60 9.94 -12.69
CA ILE A 13 3.92 10.16 -11.28
C ILE A 13 5.38 10.61 -11.12
N ALA A 14 6.31 10.04 -11.88
CA ALA A 14 7.73 10.39 -11.87
C ALA A 14 8.01 11.85 -12.33
N LYS A 15 7.08 12.49 -13.05
CA LYS A 15 7.18 13.94 -13.33
C LYS A 15 7.16 14.77 -12.06
N VAL A 16 6.51 14.30 -11.01
CA VAL A 16 6.37 15.01 -9.72
C VAL A 16 7.32 14.42 -8.69
N MET A 17 7.45 13.10 -8.63
CA MET A 17 8.25 12.35 -7.66
C MET A 17 9.60 12.00 -8.26
N ILE A 18 10.66 12.64 -7.80
CA ILE A 18 12.03 12.39 -8.23
C ILE A 18 12.68 11.39 -7.29
N GLY A 19 13.47 10.45 -7.79
CA GLY A 19 14.28 9.51 -7.00
C GLY A 19 13.48 8.45 -6.23
N ASN A 20 12.25 8.19 -6.62
CA ASN A 20 11.36 7.24 -5.94
C ASN A 20 10.72 6.22 -6.90
N GLU A 21 11.43 5.87 -7.99
CA GLU A 21 10.92 4.99 -9.04
C GLU A 21 10.49 3.63 -8.51
N ARG A 22 11.26 3.05 -7.60
CA ARG A 22 10.94 1.78 -6.94
C ARG A 22 9.70 1.90 -6.06
N THR A 23 9.59 2.98 -5.29
CA THR A 23 8.41 3.21 -4.45
C THR A 23 7.15 3.41 -5.30
N ILE A 24 7.23 4.17 -6.41
CA ILE A 24 6.12 4.32 -7.38
C ILE A 24 5.68 2.94 -7.90
N GLU A 25 6.62 2.09 -8.29
CA GLU A 25 6.36 0.75 -8.80
C GLU A 25 5.65 -0.14 -7.78
N LEU A 26 6.09 -0.12 -6.52
CA LEU A 26 5.44 -0.85 -5.43
C LEU A 26 4.06 -0.29 -5.06
N VAL A 27 3.87 1.03 -5.15
CA VAL A 27 2.55 1.67 -4.97
C VAL A 27 1.59 1.22 -6.07
N LEU A 28 2.02 1.20 -7.33
CA LEU A 28 1.22 0.71 -8.46
C LEU A 28 0.94 -0.80 -8.33
N THR A 29 1.93 -1.58 -7.89
CA THR A 29 1.77 -3.01 -7.57
C THR A 29 0.67 -3.21 -6.52
N CYS A 30 0.69 -2.40 -5.46
CA CYS A 30 -0.32 -2.47 -4.40
C CYS A 30 -1.71 -2.05 -4.91
N LEU A 31 -1.81 -1.05 -5.77
CA LEU A 31 -3.06 -0.58 -6.39
C LEU A 31 -3.72 -1.68 -7.23
N VAL A 32 -2.95 -2.33 -8.14
CA VAL A 32 -3.49 -3.39 -9.01
C VAL A 32 -3.75 -4.69 -8.26
N ALA A 33 -3.02 -4.96 -7.17
CA ALA A 33 -3.26 -6.10 -6.28
C ALA A 33 -4.44 -5.88 -5.32
N LYS A 34 -5.18 -4.77 -5.43
CA LYS A 34 -6.26 -4.37 -4.51
C LYS A 34 -5.81 -4.30 -3.05
N GLY A 35 -4.54 -3.92 -2.79
CA GLY A 35 -3.97 -3.82 -1.45
C GLY A 35 -4.04 -2.43 -0.85
N HIS A 36 -3.54 -2.29 0.37
CA HIS A 36 -3.34 -1.02 1.07
C HIS A 36 -1.90 -0.91 1.54
N ILE A 37 -1.39 0.31 1.74
CA ILE A 37 0.01 0.59 2.02
C ILE A 37 0.16 1.23 3.39
N LEU A 38 1.16 0.78 4.14
CA LEU A 38 1.67 1.49 5.30
C LEU A 38 3.02 2.12 4.95
N LEU A 39 3.11 3.45 4.97
CA LEU A 39 4.36 4.18 4.81
C LEU A 39 4.95 4.47 6.20
N GLU A 40 6.10 3.88 6.48
CA GLU A 40 6.84 4.14 7.71
C GLU A 40 8.01 5.06 7.41
N ASP A 41 7.89 6.33 7.81
CA ASP A 41 8.87 7.32 7.42
C ASP A 41 8.77 8.61 8.25
N VAL A 42 9.84 9.40 8.22
CA VAL A 42 9.90 10.72 8.85
C VAL A 42 9.00 11.73 8.11
N PRO A 43 8.57 12.82 8.76
CA PRO A 43 7.83 13.88 8.10
C PRO A 43 8.62 14.54 6.96
N GLY A 44 7.93 15.01 5.92
CA GLY A 44 8.53 15.79 4.84
C GLY A 44 9.08 15.01 3.64
N THR A 45 8.95 13.67 3.60
CA THR A 45 9.50 12.82 2.52
C THR A 45 8.64 12.74 1.25
N GLY A 46 7.56 13.53 1.15
CA GLY A 46 6.74 13.58 -0.08
C GLY A 46 5.54 12.64 -0.12
N LYS A 47 5.16 12.00 1.00
CA LYS A 47 4.02 11.06 1.08
C LYS A 47 2.70 11.63 0.53
N THR A 48 2.39 12.87 0.91
CA THR A 48 1.19 13.58 0.41
C THR A 48 1.27 13.85 -1.09
N VAL A 49 2.45 14.18 -1.59
CA VAL A 49 2.68 14.43 -3.02
C VAL A 49 2.50 13.14 -3.81
N MET A 50 3.03 12.01 -3.33
CA MET A 50 2.85 10.68 -3.92
C MET A 50 1.35 10.33 -4.05
N ALA A 51 0.60 10.42 -2.94
CA ALA A 51 -0.82 10.05 -2.93
C ALA A 51 -1.65 10.96 -3.86
N LYS A 52 -1.38 12.28 -3.88
CA LYS A 52 -2.05 13.22 -4.79
C LYS A 52 -1.67 13.00 -6.25
N SER A 53 -0.40 12.70 -6.54
CA SER A 53 0.05 12.41 -7.91
C SER A 53 -0.62 11.15 -8.45
N LEU A 54 -0.73 10.11 -7.63
CA LEU A 54 -1.45 8.89 -7.98
C LEU A 54 -2.93 9.19 -8.27
N ALA A 55 -3.63 9.87 -7.36
CA ALA A 55 -5.05 10.17 -7.51
C ALA A 55 -5.34 11.00 -8.78
N LYS A 56 -4.52 12.04 -9.05
CA LYS A 56 -4.64 12.83 -10.29
C LYS A 56 -4.37 12.00 -11.53
N SER A 57 -3.37 11.12 -11.49
CA SER A 57 -2.99 10.30 -12.65
C SER A 57 -4.06 9.30 -13.05
N VAL A 58 -4.88 8.81 -12.09
CA VAL A 58 -5.96 7.83 -12.32
C VAL A 58 -7.37 8.44 -12.29
N GLU A 59 -7.49 9.75 -12.36
CA GLU A 59 -8.78 10.47 -12.29
C GLU A 59 -9.65 10.03 -11.10
N ALA A 60 -9.00 9.85 -9.96
CA ALA A 60 -9.61 9.31 -8.74
C ALA A 60 -9.82 10.41 -7.69
N GLU A 61 -10.87 10.25 -6.89
CA GLU A 61 -11.13 11.13 -5.76
C GLU A 61 -10.08 10.91 -4.67
N PHE A 62 -9.45 12.03 -4.23
CA PHE A 62 -8.44 12.03 -3.17
C PHE A 62 -9.04 12.51 -1.86
N GLY A 63 -8.89 11.71 -0.81
CA GLY A 63 -9.19 12.06 0.57
C GLY A 63 -7.94 12.13 1.44
N ARG A 64 -7.94 12.99 2.46
CA ARG A 64 -6.88 13.05 3.47
C ARG A 64 -7.48 13.17 4.86
N ILE A 65 -6.95 12.39 5.78
CA ILE A 65 -7.26 12.47 7.21
C ILE A 65 -5.94 12.58 7.97
N GLN A 66 -5.82 13.59 8.82
CA GLN A 66 -4.75 13.67 9.81
C GLN A 66 -5.24 13.03 11.10
N PHE A 67 -4.61 11.94 11.51
CA PHE A 67 -4.97 11.24 12.75
C PHE A 67 -4.41 11.98 13.96
N THR A 68 -5.28 12.21 14.94
CA THR A 68 -4.99 12.89 16.22
C THR A 68 -5.65 12.14 17.37
N PRO A 69 -5.21 12.30 18.62
CA PRO A 69 -5.79 11.58 19.76
C PRO A 69 -7.30 11.83 20.00
N ASP A 70 -7.80 12.96 19.56
CA ASP A 70 -9.20 13.38 19.68
C ASP A 70 -10.07 13.01 18.49
N LEU A 71 -9.47 12.48 17.39
CA LEU A 71 -10.22 12.06 16.21
C LEU A 71 -11.19 10.91 16.55
N LEU A 72 -12.46 11.07 16.16
CA LEU A 72 -13.50 10.07 16.36
C LEU A 72 -13.66 9.15 15.15
N PRO A 73 -14.18 7.92 15.33
CA PRO A 73 -14.52 7.05 14.20
C PRO A 73 -15.45 7.71 13.17
N SER A 74 -16.42 8.50 13.62
CA SER A 74 -17.34 9.25 12.76
C SER A 74 -16.66 10.30 11.88
N ASP A 75 -15.51 10.84 12.31
CA ASP A 75 -14.74 11.78 11.51
C ASP A 75 -14.07 11.08 10.30
N VAL A 76 -13.88 9.77 10.39
CA VAL A 76 -13.37 8.92 9.30
C VAL A 76 -14.52 8.45 8.40
N THR A 77 -15.58 7.92 9.00
CA THR A 77 -16.65 7.19 8.29
C THR A 77 -17.85 8.06 7.90
N GLY A 78 -17.99 9.22 8.53
CA GLY A 78 -19.20 10.03 8.43
C GLY A 78 -20.23 9.69 9.50
N LEU A 79 -21.29 10.47 9.55
CA LEU A 79 -22.34 10.36 10.56
C LEU A 79 -23.71 10.79 10.00
N ASN A 80 -24.78 10.33 10.63
CA ASN A 80 -26.11 10.89 10.42
C ASN A 80 -26.31 12.10 11.32
N TYR A 81 -26.79 13.21 10.76
CA TYR A 81 -27.19 14.39 11.52
C TYR A 81 -28.62 14.78 11.17
N PHE A 82 -29.30 15.43 12.12
CA PHE A 82 -30.64 15.93 11.89
C PHE A 82 -30.58 17.26 11.15
N ASP A 83 -31.12 17.29 9.93
CA ASP A 83 -31.25 18.53 9.17
C ASP A 83 -32.55 19.24 9.55
N ALA A 84 -32.43 20.35 10.27
CA ALA A 84 -33.58 21.14 10.73
C ALA A 84 -34.39 21.78 9.57
N LYS A 85 -33.83 21.88 8.37
CA LYS A 85 -34.55 22.43 7.20
C LYS A 85 -35.46 21.41 6.54
N SER A 86 -34.97 20.19 6.38
CA SER A 86 -35.75 19.09 5.81
C SER A 86 -36.56 18.35 6.85
N GLY A 87 -36.21 18.44 8.13
CA GLY A 87 -36.83 17.68 9.22
C GLY A 87 -36.44 16.21 9.25
N GLU A 88 -35.37 15.81 8.54
CA GLU A 88 -34.95 14.44 8.37
C GLU A 88 -33.52 14.20 8.84
N PHE A 89 -33.16 12.93 9.09
CA PHE A 89 -31.78 12.55 9.28
C PHE A 89 -31.08 12.39 7.92
N VAL A 90 -29.97 13.10 7.74
CA VAL A 90 -29.17 13.10 6.52
C VAL A 90 -27.79 12.52 6.83
N PHE A 91 -27.31 11.61 5.99
CA PHE A 91 -25.96 11.08 6.10
C PHE A 91 -24.93 12.05 5.50
N SER A 92 -23.98 12.50 6.33
CA SER A 92 -22.79 13.22 5.89
C SER A 92 -21.66 12.23 5.68
N LYS A 93 -21.17 12.09 4.44
CA LYS A 93 -20.03 11.22 4.11
C LYS A 93 -18.78 11.72 4.82
N GLY A 94 -18.03 10.79 5.43
CA GLY A 94 -16.68 11.05 5.91
C GLY A 94 -15.64 10.98 4.78
N PRO A 95 -14.40 11.43 5.03
CA PRO A 95 -13.32 11.45 4.04
C PRO A 95 -12.88 10.06 3.55
N ALA A 96 -13.29 8.96 4.21
CA ALA A 96 -13.06 7.60 3.73
C ALA A 96 -13.90 7.25 2.47
N PHE A 97 -14.92 8.06 2.13
CA PHE A 97 -15.65 7.93 0.87
C PHE A 97 -14.89 8.59 -0.28
N CYS A 98 -13.75 8.04 -0.62
CA CYS A 98 -12.90 8.45 -1.74
C CYS A 98 -12.25 7.22 -2.38
N ASN A 99 -11.50 7.41 -3.46
CA ASN A 99 -10.76 6.33 -4.12
C ASN A 99 -9.35 6.14 -3.56
N ILE A 100 -8.64 7.24 -3.30
CA ILE A 100 -7.28 7.25 -2.73
C ILE A 100 -7.31 8.03 -1.43
N LEU A 101 -7.18 7.33 -0.32
CA LEU A 101 -7.18 7.92 1.02
C LEU A 101 -5.77 7.98 1.58
N LEU A 102 -5.30 9.17 1.91
CA LEU A 102 -4.10 9.37 2.74
C LEU A 102 -4.53 9.48 4.21
N ALA A 103 -4.15 8.49 5.02
CA ALA A 103 -4.38 8.45 6.46
C ALA A 103 -3.06 8.78 7.18
N ASP A 104 -2.85 10.08 7.45
CA ASP A 104 -1.60 10.57 8.04
C ASP A 104 -1.52 10.29 9.53
N GLU A 105 -0.39 9.75 9.98
CA GLU A 105 -0.04 9.48 11.39
C GLU A 105 -1.07 8.61 12.12
N ILE A 106 -1.46 7.47 11.49
CA ILE A 106 -2.51 6.57 12.02
C ILE A 106 -2.26 6.14 13.47
N ASN A 107 -0.99 6.02 13.88
CA ASN A 107 -0.60 5.65 15.24
C ASN A 107 -0.87 6.74 16.29
N ARG A 108 -1.27 7.95 15.93
CA ARG A 108 -1.65 9.02 16.89
C ARG A 108 -3.09 8.92 17.36
N ALA A 109 -3.98 8.29 16.59
CA ALA A 109 -5.38 8.12 17.01
C ALA A 109 -5.57 6.90 17.93
N THR A 110 -6.65 6.93 18.69
CA THR A 110 -7.03 5.82 19.57
C THR A 110 -7.28 4.52 18.78
N PRO A 111 -7.11 3.33 19.41
CA PRO A 111 -7.38 2.04 18.75
C PRO A 111 -8.79 1.92 18.16
N LYS A 112 -9.78 2.60 18.75
CA LYS A 112 -11.15 2.61 18.24
C LYS A 112 -11.24 3.30 16.88
N THR A 113 -10.59 4.45 16.72
CA THR A 113 -10.55 5.20 15.46
C THR A 113 -9.71 4.49 14.41
N GLN A 114 -8.55 3.91 14.81
CA GLN A 114 -7.76 3.05 13.92
C GLN A 114 -8.60 1.88 13.38
N SER A 115 -9.36 1.20 14.25
CA SER A 115 -10.20 0.06 13.87
C SER A 115 -11.26 0.43 12.84
N SER A 116 -11.85 1.63 12.90
CA SER A 116 -12.83 2.06 11.90
C SER A 116 -12.24 2.19 10.50
N LEU A 117 -11.03 2.73 10.37
CA LEU A 117 -10.32 2.77 9.09
C LEU A 117 -9.97 1.36 8.59
N LEU A 118 -9.44 0.52 9.48
CA LEU A 118 -9.02 -0.84 9.13
C LEU A 118 -10.21 -1.74 8.74
N GLU A 119 -11.41 -1.46 9.26
CA GLU A 119 -12.65 -2.11 8.82
C GLU A 119 -13.01 -1.68 7.39
N CYS A 120 -12.98 -0.37 7.10
CA CYS A 120 -13.19 0.16 5.74
C CYS A 120 -12.22 -0.48 4.72
N MET A 121 -10.96 -0.67 5.12
CA MET A 121 -9.94 -1.32 4.28
C MET A 121 -10.26 -2.78 3.99
N ALA A 122 -10.67 -3.53 5.02
CA ALA A 122 -10.91 -4.97 4.90
C ALA A 122 -12.22 -5.28 4.13
N GLU A 123 -13.28 -4.56 4.45
CA GLU A 123 -14.64 -4.86 3.98
C GLU A 123 -15.04 -4.03 2.74
N ARG A 124 -14.28 -2.97 2.41
CA ARG A 124 -14.58 -2.03 1.32
C ARG A 124 -15.98 -1.44 1.39
N GLN A 125 -16.46 -1.27 2.60
CA GLN A 125 -17.75 -0.70 2.93
C GLN A 125 -17.71 0.00 4.29
N ILE A 126 -18.69 0.85 4.56
CA ILE A 126 -18.86 1.56 5.81
C ILE A 126 -20.29 1.34 6.30
N THR A 127 -20.42 0.91 7.54
CA THR A 127 -21.73 0.74 8.20
C THR A 127 -21.92 1.80 9.27
N VAL A 128 -22.93 2.66 9.09
CA VAL A 128 -23.33 3.71 10.07
C VAL A 128 -24.81 3.55 10.36
N ASP A 129 -25.16 3.45 11.65
CA ASP A 129 -26.53 3.29 12.15
C ASP A 129 -27.30 2.15 11.44
N GLY A 130 -26.62 1.01 11.23
CA GLY A 130 -27.20 -0.18 10.62
C GLY A 130 -27.34 -0.11 9.09
N VAL A 131 -26.93 0.99 8.44
CA VAL A 131 -26.94 1.13 6.98
C VAL A 131 -25.53 0.95 6.44
N THR A 132 -25.34 -0.10 5.63
CA THR A 132 -24.07 -0.40 4.97
C THR A 132 -23.99 0.30 3.61
N ARG A 133 -22.90 0.99 3.39
CA ARG A 133 -22.60 1.74 2.15
C ARG A 133 -21.30 1.24 1.56
N PRO A 134 -21.28 0.71 0.32
CA PRO A 134 -20.04 0.29 -0.34
C PRO A 134 -19.17 1.51 -0.64
N LEU A 135 -17.85 1.31 -0.55
CA LEU A 135 -16.86 2.27 -1.04
C LEU A 135 -16.65 2.08 -2.54
N GLU A 136 -16.41 3.19 -3.24
CA GLU A 136 -16.20 3.15 -4.68
C GLU A 136 -14.81 2.58 -5.01
N GLU A 137 -14.77 1.62 -5.95
CA GLU A 137 -13.50 1.06 -6.44
C GLU A 137 -12.93 1.91 -7.61
N PRO A 138 -11.59 2.00 -7.76
CA PRO A 138 -10.58 1.43 -6.86
C PRO A 138 -10.55 2.16 -5.51
N PHE A 139 -10.32 1.42 -4.42
CA PHE A 139 -10.13 1.98 -3.09
C PHE A 139 -8.76 1.60 -2.54
N LEU A 140 -7.88 2.58 -2.37
CA LEU A 140 -6.53 2.42 -1.82
C LEU A 140 -6.35 3.35 -0.63
N VAL A 141 -5.95 2.79 0.50
CA VAL A 141 -5.49 3.54 1.67
C VAL A 141 -3.96 3.53 1.68
N ILE A 142 -3.38 4.72 1.79
CA ILE A 142 -1.97 4.96 2.09
C ILE A 142 -1.96 5.52 3.51
N ALA A 143 -1.71 4.66 4.49
CA ALA A 143 -1.55 5.07 5.88
C ALA A 143 -0.09 5.42 6.16
N THR A 144 0.15 6.41 7.01
CA THR A 144 1.51 6.77 7.44
C THR A 144 1.69 6.58 8.93
N GLN A 145 2.89 6.21 9.35
CA GLN A 145 3.31 6.28 10.74
C GLN A 145 4.75 6.81 10.83
N ASN A 146 5.03 7.53 11.92
CA ASN A 146 6.37 7.99 12.21
C ASN A 146 6.99 7.06 13.27
N PRO A 147 8.04 6.29 12.94
CA PRO A 147 8.63 5.35 13.87
C PRO A 147 9.39 6.02 15.01
N LEU A 148 9.80 7.29 14.85
CA LEU A 148 10.54 8.04 15.84
C LEU A 148 9.66 8.67 16.93
N GLU A 149 8.37 8.86 16.64
CA GLU A 149 7.42 9.41 17.61
C GLU A 149 6.77 8.29 18.42
N THR A 150 7.26 8.08 19.63
CA THR A 150 6.72 7.07 20.56
C THR A 150 5.82 7.64 21.63
N LEU A 151 6.00 8.92 21.99
CA LEU A 151 5.20 9.58 23.03
C LEU A 151 3.82 9.97 22.49
N GLY A 152 2.75 9.51 23.20
CA GLY A 152 1.37 9.83 22.83
C GLY A 152 0.87 9.08 21.60
N THR A 153 1.52 7.97 21.23
CA THR A 153 1.11 7.13 20.10
C THR A 153 0.51 5.80 20.58
N PHE A 154 -0.33 5.22 19.74
CA PHE A 154 -0.94 3.90 19.91
C PHE A 154 -0.45 3.01 18.75
N PRO A 155 0.56 2.15 19.00
CA PRO A 155 1.08 1.28 17.94
C PRO A 155 -0.02 0.34 17.43
N LEU A 156 0.04 0.06 16.12
CA LEU A 156 -0.86 -0.91 15.50
C LEU A 156 -0.50 -2.33 15.96
N PRO A 157 -1.47 -3.11 16.49
CA PRO A 157 -1.25 -4.53 16.78
C PRO A 157 -0.90 -5.31 15.50
N GLU A 158 -0.14 -6.42 15.64
CA GLU A 158 0.26 -7.29 14.53
C GLU A 158 -0.90 -7.73 13.63
N ALA A 159 -2.03 -8.11 14.21
CA ALA A 159 -3.24 -8.50 13.47
C ALA A 159 -3.84 -7.36 12.63
N GLN A 160 -3.56 -6.11 12.99
CA GLN A 160 -3.96 -4.93 12.24
C GLN A 160 -2.94 -4.58 11.16
N MET A 161 -1.65 -4.77 11.45
CA MET A 161 -0.57 -4.62 10.47
C MET A 161 -0.75 -5.58 9.27
N ASP A 162 -1.24 -6.80 9.50
CA ASP A 162 -1.51 -7.81 8.45
C ASP A 162 -2.60 -7.37 7.43
N ARG A 163 -3.34 -6.29 7.69
CA ARG A 163 -4.31 -5.72 6.74
C ARG A 163 -3.67 -4.88 5.64
N PHE A 164 -2.46 -4.39 5.86
CA PHE A 164 -1.69 -3.70 4.83
C PHE A 164 -1.00 -4.73 3.93
N LEU A 165 -1.12 -4.58 2.62
CA LEU A 165 -0.44 -5.45 1.66
C LEU A 165 1.07 -5.28 1.75
N MET A 166 1.52 -4.03 1.79
CA MET A 166 2.93 -3.67 1.85
C MET A 166 3.20 -2.64 2.95
N LYS A 167 4.36 -2.79 3.60
CA LYS A 167 5.01 -1.72 4.38
C LYS A 167 6.16 -1.18 3.56
N LEU A 168 6.17 0.13 3.30
CA LEU A 168 7.15 0.83 2.48
C LEU A 168 7.76 2.00 3.23
N SER A 169 8.92 2.45 2.78
CA SER A 169 9.52 3.74 3.13
C SER A 169 9.81 4.54 1.87
N MET A 170 9.84 5.86 1.97
CA MET A 170 10.30 6.70 0.88
C MET A 170 11.82 6.68 0.84
N GLU A 171 12.40 6.61 -0.34
CA GLU A 171 13.84 6.65 -0.49
C GLU A 171 14.36 8.07 -0.23
N ALA A 172 15.48 8.17 0.49
CA ALA A 172 16.16 9.44 0.67
C ALA A 172 16.77 9.87 -0.67
N LEU A 173 16.53 11.12 -1.06
CA LEU A 173 17.07 11.66 -2.29
C LEU A 173 18.59 11.77 -2.21
N SER A 174 19.28 11.40 -3.29
CA SER A 174 20.69 11.72 -3.47
C SER A 174 20.88 13.24 -3.71
N PRO A 175 22.07 13.80 -3.49
CA PRO A 175 22.34 15.23 -3.77
C PRO A 175 22.02 15.64 -5.22
N ALA A 176 22.17 14.73 -6.18
CA ALA A 176 21.84 14.99 -7.59
C ALA A 176 20.31 15.09 -7.78
N GLU A 177 19.55 14.19 -7.18
CA GLU A 177 18.08 14.19 -7.22
C GLU A 177 17.50 15.41 -6.48
N GLU A 178 18.05 15.79 -5.32
CA GLU A 178 17.66 17.03 -4.64
C GLU A 178 17.91 18.27 -5.51
N THR A 179 19.06 18.33 -6.19
CA THR A 179 19.38 19.43 -7.12
C THR A 179 18.36 19.46 -8.28
N GLN A 180 18.02 18.31 -8.83
CA GLN A 180 17.02 18.20 -9.90
C GLN A 180 15.63 18.63 -9.40
N MET A 181 15.26 18.23 -8.18
CA MET A 181 14.00 18.61 -7.54
C MET A 181 13.94 20.14 -7.39
N ILE A 182 14.97 20.75 -6.81
CA ILE A 182 15.04 22.22 -6.63
C ILE A 182 14.93 22.93 -7.98
N ALA A 183 15.70 22.51 -8.99
CA ALA A 183 15.67 23.12 -10.32
C ALA A 183 14.27 23.11 -10.94
N ARG A 184 13.53 22.01 -10.78
CA ARG A 184 12.17 21.88 -11.28
C ARG A 184 11.18 22.78 -10.53
N PHE A 185 11.22 22.79 -9.21
CA PHE A 185 10.30 23.57 -8.38
C PHE A 185 10.61 25.10 -8.37
N LEU A 186 11.73 25.52 -8.92
CA LEU A 186 12.01 26.95 -9.15
C LEU A 186 11.15 27.55 -10.26
N THR A 187 10.71 26.75 -11.23
CA THR A 187 10.05 27.24 -12.45
C THR A 187 8.65 26.64 -12.67
N GLU A 188 8.33 25.54 -12.02
CA GLU A 188 7.11 24.75 -12.26
C GLU A 188 6.41 24.39 -10.94
N GLU A 189 5.12 24.15 -11.03
CA GLU A 189 4.34 23.45 -9.98
C GLU A 189 3.90 22.07 -10.50
N PRO A 190 4.80 21.06 -10.53
CA PRO A 190 4.58 19.82 -11.27
C PRO A 190 3.29 19.08 -10.86
N LEU A 191 2.91 19.16 -9.59
CA LEU A 191 1.66 18.58 -9.12
C LEU A 191 0.42 19.31 -9.67
N ALA A 192 0.47 20.64 -9.82
CA ALA A 192 -0.64 21.42 -10.37
C ALA A 192 -0.85 21.11 -11.86
N GLU A 193 0.25 20.97 -12.60
CA GLU A 193 0.28 20.69 -14.04
C GLU A 193 -0.01 19.22 -14.41
N LEU A 194 0.02 18.32 -13.43
CA LEU A 194 -0.20 16.90 -13.66
C LEU A 194 -1.64 16.67 -14.17
N SER A 195 -1.76 16.00 -15.32
CA SER A 195 -3.04 15.58 -15.90
C SER A 195 -3.28 14.08 -15.69
N SER A 196 -4.53 13.65 -15.74
CA SER A 196 -4.90 12.23 -15.76
C SER A 196 -4.40 11.57 -17.05
N VAL A 197 -3.92 10.33 -16.91
CA VAL A 197 -3.47 9.48 -18.03
C VAL A 197 -4.24 8.16 -18.09
N CYS A 198 -5.11 7.90 -17.10
CA CYS A 198 -5.85 6.66 -16.98
C CYS A 198 -7.16 6.92 -16.22
N PRO A 199 -8.33 6.58 -16.75
CA PRO A 199 -9.58 6.62 -15.99
C PRO A 199 -9.61 5.50 -14.95
N LYS A 200 -10.33 5.71 -13.84
CA LYS A 200 -10.43 4.74 -12.74
C LYS A 200 -11.02 3.38 -13.15
N GLU A 201 -11.84 3.34 -14.20
CA GLU A 201 -12.40 2.11 -14.77
C GLU A 201 -11.30 1.19 -15.31
N GLU A 202 -10.27 1.75 -15.90
CA GLU A 202 -9.12 0.99 -16.42
C GLU A 202 -8.29 0.38 -15.29
N ILE A 203 -8.17 1.08 -14.15
CA ILE A 203 -7.56 0.48 -12.94
C ILE A 203 -8.37 -0.73 -12.45
N ARG A 204 -9.71 -0.68 -12.50
CA ARG A 204 -10.54 -1.84 -12.14
C ARG A 204 -10.30 -3.02 -13.08
N ALA A 205 -10.18 -2.77 -14.39
CA ALA A 205 -9.83 -3.81 -15.35
C ALA A 205 -8.47 -4.43 -15.06
N LEU A 206 -7.45 -3.61 -14.76
CA LEU A 206 -6.12 -4.07 -14.35
C LEU A 206 -6.14 -4.87 -13.04
N GLN A 207 -7.01 -4.51 -12.08
CA GLN A 207 -7.20 -5.27 -10.84
C GLN A 207 -7.78 -6.66 -11.08
N GLU A 208 -8.66 -6.82 -12.06
CA GLU A 208 -9.15 -8.15 -12.46
C GLU A 208 -8.08 -8.92 -13.26
N ALA A 209 -7.40 -8.26 -14.22
CA ALA A 209 -6.30 -8.86 -14.96
C ALA A 209 -5.15 -9.35 -14.07
N CYS A 210 -4.89 -8.67 -12.94
CA CYS A 210 -3.89 -9.09 -11.96
C CYS A 210 -4.13 -10.51 -11.41
N LYS A 211 -5.38 -10.92 -11.28
CA LYS A 211 -5.74 -12.27 -10.79
C LYS A 211 -5.44 -13.36 -11.83
N GLU A 212 -5.42 -12.99 -13.11
CA GLU A 212 -5.21 -13.89 -14.24
C GLU A 212 -3.71 -14.02 -14.61
N VAL A 213 -2.82 -13.24 -13.95
CA VAL A 213 -1.37 -13.36 -14.17
C VAL A 213 -0.91 -14.77 -13.82
N TYR A 214 -0.32 -15.44 -14.82
CA TYR A 214 0.07 -16.84 -14.70
C TYR A 214 1.21 -17.03 -13.68
N LEU A 215 1.05 -18.02 -12.83
CA LEU A 215 2.07 -18.47 -11.87
C LEU A 215 2.41 -19.93 -12.13
N HIS A 216 3.65 -20.20 -12.57
CA HIS A 216 4.12 -21.56 -12.82
C HIS A 216 4.09 -22.40 -11.54
N PRO A 217 3.74 -23.73 -11.59
CA PRO A 217 3.66 -24.60 -10.40
C PRO A 217 4.95 -24.60 -9.55
N GLU A 218 6.14 -24.55 -10.16
CA GLU A 218 7.40 -24.45 -9.45
C GLU A 218 7.53 -23.13 -8.65
N LEU A 219 7.00 -22.03 -9.19
CA LEU A 219 6.97 -20.76 -8.46
C LEU A 219 5.94 -20.74 -7.34
N VAL A 220 4.85 -21.52 -7.46
CA VAL A 220 3.92 -21.77 -6.33
C VAL A 220 4.66 -22.49 -5.20
N GLN A 221 5.44 -23.53 -5.53
CA GLN A 221 6.25 -24.22 -4.54
C GLN A 221 7.33 -23.33 -3.93
N TYR A 222 7.96 -22.48 -4.74
CA TYR A 222 8.95 -21.51 -4.29
C TYR A 222 8.34 -20.52 -3.29
N LEU A 223 7.16 -19.96 -3.60
CA LEU A 223 6.40 -19.10 -2.68
C LEU A 223 6.15 -19.82 -1.34
N VAL A 224 5.64 -21.05 -1.40
CA VAL A 224 5.33 -21.83 -0.20
C VAL A 224 6.59 -22.11 0.62
N ARG A 225 7.72 -22.44 -0.02
CA ARG A 225 9.01 -22.62 0.68
C ARG A 225 9.44 -21.36 1.41
N ILE A 226 9.37 -20.18 0.77
CA ILE A 226 9.71 -18.91 1.43
C ILE A 226 8.86 -18.73 2.69
N VAL A 227 7.54 -18.90 2.58
CA VAL A 227 6.63 -18.72 3.71
C VAL A 227 6.88 -19.76 4.81
N GLN A 228 7.09 -21.02 4.45
CA GLN A 228 7.38 -22.09 5.44
C GLN A 228 8.68 -21.84 6.20
N GLU A 229 9.71 -21.34 5.52
CA GLU A 229 10.98 -20.94 6.17
C GLU A 229 10.76 -19.88 7.24
N THR A 230 9.82 -18.93 7.04
CA THR A 230 9.50 -17.94 8.09
C THR A 230 8.89 -18.59 9.34
N ARG A 231 8.23 -19.76 9.22
CA ARG A 231 7.55 -20.44 10.34
C ARG A 231 8.48 -21.34 11.15
N VAL A 232 9.59 -21.78 10.55
CA VAL A 232 10.55 -22.68 11.20
C VAL A 232 11.87 -22.02 11.57
N ASN A 233 12.10 -20.77 11.18
CA ASN A 233 13.32 -20.04 11.45
C ASN A 233 13.43 -19.71 12.93
N SER A 234 14.57 -20.05 13.54
CA SER A 234 14.82 -19.85 14.98
C SER A 234 14.89 -18.36 15.42
N LYS A 235 15.06 -17.42 14.48
CA LYS A 235 15.04 -15.99 14.76
C LYS A 235 13.62 -15.42 14.85
N ILE A 236 12.60 -16.17 14.38
CA ILE A 236 11.21 -15.73 14.24
C ILE A 236 10.35 -16.40 15.31
N ALA A 237 9.62 -15.63 16.10
CA ALA A 237 8.67 -16.15 17.08
C ALA A 237 7.31 -16.49 16.43
N SER A 238 6.86 -15.66 15.47
CA SER A 238 5.65 -15.94 14.69
C SER A 238 5.92 -15.63 13.22
N GLY A 239 5.79 -16.64 12.37
CA GLY A 239 5.98 -16.53 10.91
C GLY A 239 4.73 -16.05 10.19
N VAL A 240 4.82 -15.96 8.87
CA VAL A 240 3.77 -15.45 7.99
C VAL A 240 2.49 -16.29 8.08
N SER A 241 1.35 -15.63 8.26
CA SER A 241 0.01 -16.23 8.32
C SER A 241 -0.45 -16.73 6.93
N PRO A 242 -1.49 -17.59 6.85
CA PRO A 242 -2.11 -17.95 5.56
C PRO A 242 -2.63 -16.71 4.78
N ARG A 243 -3.12 -15.68 5.48
CA ARG A 243 -3.50 -14.41 4.88
C ARG A 243 -2.30 -13.70 4.24
N GLY A 244 -1.16 -13.67 4.95
CA GLY A 244 0.10 -13.15 4.42
C GLY A 244 0.62 -13.94 3.21
N THR A 245 0.40 -15.26 3.16
CA THR A 245 0.71 -16.09 1.98
C THR A 245 -0.09 -15.63 0.76
N LEU A 246 -1.39 -15.40 0.91
CA LEU A 246 -2.24 -14.90 -0.18
C LEU A 246 -1.89 -13.46 -0.57
N ALA A 247 -1.52 -12.62 0.40
CA ALA A 247 -1.04 -11.27 0.15
C ALA A 247 0.25 -11.30 -0.70
N PHE A 248 1.19 -12.19 -0.38
CA PHE A 248 2.41 -12.38 -1.14
C PHE A 248 2.15 -12.86 -2.58
N LEU A 249 1.23 -13.82 -2.75
CA LEU A 249 0.76 -14.24 -4.07
C LEU A 249 0.24 -13.06 -4.89
N ARG A 250 -0.65 -12.24 -4.33
CA ARG A 250 -1.23 -11.08 -5.03
C ARG A 250 -0.19 -10.02 -5.35
N ALA A 251 0.78 -9.83 -4.48
CA ALA A 251 1.86 -8.86 -4.69
C ALA A 251 2.78 -9.28 -5.85
N VAL A 252 3.17 -10.57 -5.94
CA VAL A 252 4.01 -11.04 -7.06
C VAL A 252 3.27 -10.98 -8.40
N GLN A 253 1.97 -11.32 -8.42
CA GLN A 253 1.14 -11.17 -9.61
C GLN A 253 1.01 -9.69 -10.02
N GLY A 254 0.74 -8.80 -9.06
CA GLY A 254 0.64 -7.36 -9.29
C GLY A 254 1.95 -6.77 -9.81
N HIS A 255 3.10 -7.18 -9.25
CA HIS A 255 4.40 -6.72 -9.71
C HIS A 255 4.71 -7.18 -11.15
N ALA A 256 4.44 -8.45 -11.48
CA ALA A 256 4.58 -8.95 -12.84
C ALA A 256 3.75 -8.13 -13.84
N LEU A 257 2.51 -7.78 -13.47
CA LEU A 257 1.63 -6.94 -14.30
C LEU A 257 2.19 -5.52 -14.46
N VAL A 258 2.72 -4.91 -13.40
CA VAL A 258 3.36 -3.57 -13.45
C VAL A 258 4.61 -3.59 -14.34
N GLN A 259 5.34 -4.71 -14.37
CA GLN A 259 6.46 -4.95 -15.30
C GLN A 259 6.00 -5.30 -16.72
N GLY A 260 4.72 -5.23 -17.00
CA GLY A 260 4.19 -5.49 -18.34
C GLY A 260 4.12 -6.96 -18.73
N ARG A 261 4.13 -7.88 -17.77
CA ARG A 261 4.09 -9.33 -18.02
C ARG A 261 2.78 -9.93 -17.53
N ASN A 262 2.29 -10.93 -18.25
CA ASN A 262 1.14 -11.76 -17.85
C ASN A 262 1.57 -13.08 -17.16
N TYR A 263 2.83 -13.18 -16.74
CA TYR A 263 3.37 -14.29 -15.96
C TYR A 263 4.40 -13.78 -14.96
N VAL A 264 4.51 -14.51 -13.84
CA VAL A 264 5.44 -14.21 -12.75
C VAL A 264 6.81 -14.82 -13.04
N VAL A 265 7.87 -14.13 -12.61
CA VAL A 265 9.27 -14.60 -12.63
C VAL A 265 9.89 -14.52 -11.22
N PRO A 266 11.02 -15.23 -10.95
CA PRO A 266 11.66 -15.19 -9.63
C PRO A 266 12.01 -13.80 -9.10
N GLU A 267 12.32 -12.87 -9.98
CA GLU A 267 12.66 -11.48 -9.65
C GLU A 267 11.49 -10.74 -8.99
N ASP A 268 10.25 -11.08 -9.33
CA ASP A 268 9.06 -10.51 -8.72
C ASP A 268 9.03 -10.81 -7.21
N PHE A 269 9.38 -12.05 -6.83
CA PHE A 269 9.45 -12.45 -5.43
C PHE A 269 10.50 -11.66 -4.66
N LYS A 270 11.70 -11.49 -5.25
CA LYS A 270 12.78 -10.73 -4.61
C LYS A 270 12.40 -9.28 -4.37
N THR A 271 11.69 -8.68 -5.32
CA THR A 271 11.28 -7.27 -5.22
C THR A 271 10.23 -7.04 -4.13
N VAL A 272 9.22 -7.92 -4.04
CA VAL A 272 8.08 -7.67 -3.16
C VAL A 272 8.16 -8.40 -1.82
N ALA A 273 9.08 -9.37 -1.62
CA ALA A 273 9.11 -10.20 -0.40
C ALA A 273 9.30 -9.37 0.87
N VAL A 274 10.31 -8.51 0.92
CA VAL A 274 10.57 -7.66 2.09
C VAL A 274 9.39 -6.73 2.37
N PRO A 275 8.90 -5.91 1.41
CA PRO A 275 7.74 -5.06 1.62
C PRO A 275 6.47 -5.78 2.10
N VAL A 276 6.26 -7.02 1.65
CA VAL A 276 5.05 -7.79 1.97
C VAL A 276 5.19 -8.59 3.25
N LEU A 277 6.35 -9.19 3.51
CA LEU A 277 6.49 -10.21 4.56
C LEU A 277 7.09 -9.68 5.86
N ALA A 278 8.03 -8.71 5.80
CA ALA A 278 8.80 -8.29 6.97
C ALA A 278 7.90 -7.78 8.12
N HIS A 279 6.89 -6.95 7.81
CA HIS A 279 5.97 -6.40 8.81
C HIS A 279 4.94 -7.41 9.37
N ARG A 280 4.97 -8.66 8.88
CA ARG A 280 4.13 -9.77 9.33
C ARG A 280 4.87 -10.76 10.22
N LEU A 281 6.15 -10.49 10.49
CA LEU A 281 6.98 -11.33 11.34
C LEU A 281 7.05 -10.77 12.76
N THR A 282 6.90 -11.65 13.75
CA THR A 282 7.29 -11.35 15.14
C THR A 282 8.65 -11.96 15.39
N MET A 283 9.63 -11.15 15.73
CA MET A 283 11.00 -11.61 16.01
C MET A 283 11.12 -12.18 17.42
N GLN A 284 12.00 -13.20 17.62
CA GLN A 284 12.28 -13.78 18.95
C GLN A 284 12.92 -12.76 19.89
N ILE A 285 13.79 -11.91 19.35
CA ILE A 285 14.44 -10.83 20.06
C ILE A 285 14.06 -9.55 19.35
N SER A 286 13.40 -8.63 20.05
CA SER A 286 13.11 -7.31 19.51
C SER A 286 14.43 -6.55 19.37
N ALA A 287 14.97 -6.50 18.16
CA ALA A 287 16.00 -5.52 17.83
C ALA A 287 15.31 -4.17 17.62
N ASP A 288 15.83 -3.14 18.24
CA ASP A 288 15.20 -1.80 18.31
C ASP A 288 15.09 -1.07 16.95
N ASP A 289 15.66 -1.60 15.87
CA ASP A 289 15.81 -0.88 14.60
C ASP A 289 14.84 -1.30 13.48
N GLY A 290 13.95 -2.24 13.71
CA GLY A 290 12.97 -2.73 12.72
C GLY A 290 13.57 -3.50 11.51
N ARG A 291 14.89 -3.47 11.35
CA ARG A 291 15.61 -4.08 10.20
C ARG A 291 15.84 -5.58 10.35
N ALA A 292 15.69 -6.12 11.55
CA ALA A 292 15.92 -7.54 11.81
C ALA A 292 14.99 -8.43 10.98
N ALA A 293 13.72 -8.07 10.85
CA ALA A 293 12.75 -8.80 10.06
C ALA A 293 13.07 -8.74 8.55
N GLU A 294 13.48 -7.57 8.05
CA GLU A 294 13.90 -7.38 6.65
C GLU A 294 15.10 -8.26 6.32
N SER A 295 16.16 -8.19 7.16
CA SER A 295 17.38 -8.99 7.00
C SER A 295 17.10 -10.50 7.00
N VAL A 296 16.18 -10.97 7.84
CA VAL A 296 15.81 -12.39 7.89
C VAL A 296 15.07 -12.82 6.61
N ILE A 297 14.19 -11.98 6.04
CA ILE A 297 13.56 -12.28 4.74
C ILE A 297 14.62 -12.34 3.64
N GLU A 298 15.57 -11.41 3.61
CA GLU A 298 16.69 -11.44 2.64
C GLU A 298 17.56 -12.70 2.79
N GLU A 299 17.88 -13.10 4.03
CA GLU A 299 18.59 -14.37 4.28
C GLU A 299 17.81 -15.58 3.75
N ILE A 300 16.50 -15.62 3.97
CA ILE A 300 15.63 -16.70 3.47
C ILE A 300 15.66 -16.75 1.94
N LEU A 301 15.48 -15.62 1.27
CA LEU A 301 15.52 -15.53 -0.19
C LEU A 301 16.86 -15.99 -0.78
N ASN A 302 17.96 -15.63 -0.12
CA ASN A 302 19.31 -16.01 -0.57
C ASN A 302 19.64 -17.51 -0.35
N ARG A 303 18.95 -18.16 0.61
CA ARG A 303 19.18 -19.58 0.96
C ARG A 303 18.36 -20.53 0.10
N ILE A 304 17.18 -20.11 -0.36
CA ILE A 304 16.30 -20.98 -1.15
C ILE A 304 16.74 -20.94 -2.62
N ASP A 305 17.03 -22.10 -3.18
CA ASP A 305 17.38 -22.24 -4.59
C ASP A 305 16.26 -21.71 -5.49
N LEU A 306 16.65 -20.88 -6.45
CA LEU A 306 15.73 -20.36 -7.47
C LEU A 306 15.40 -21.49 -8.44
N PRO A 307 14.12 -21.73 -8.75
CA PRO A 307 13.76 -22.63 -9.83
C PRO A 307 14.20 -22.04 -11.19
N THR A 308 14.60 -22.91 -12.14
CA THR A 308 15.21 -22.52 -13.44
C THR A 308 14.38 -23.00 -14.62
N GLU A 309 13.09 -22.77 -14.59
CA GLU A 309 12.14 -23.16 -15.64
C GLU A 309 11.86 -22.03 -16.65
N ASN A 310 11.14 -22.37 -17.73
CA ASN A 310 10.56 -21.36 -18.61
C ASN A 310 9.23 -20.86 -18.05
N TRP A 311 9.22 -19.64 -17.57
CA TRP A 311 8.11 -19.03 -16.82
C TRP A 311 6.93 -18.59 -17.69
N SER A 312 7.11 -18.41 -18.99
CA SER A 312 6.05 -17.98 -19.91
C SER A 312 4.93 -19.01 -20.12
N GLY A 313 5.11 -20.23 -19.59
CA GLY A 313 4.04 -21.15 -19.27
C GLY A 313 3.27 -21.75 -20.44
N ARG A 314 3.92 -22.12 -21.54
CA ARG A 314 3.24 -22.93 -22.56
C ARG A 314 4.17 -23.99 -23.12
#